data_929e7191abcaf68002ad27a9cd3232f0
#
_entry.id   929e7191abcaf68002ad27a9cd3232f0
#
_cell.length_a   1.000
_cell.length_b   1.000
_cell.length_c   1.000
_cell.angle_alpha   90.00
_cell.angle_beta   90.00
_cell.angle_gamma   90.00
#
_symmetry.space_group_name_H-M   'P 1'
#
loop_
_entity.id
_entity.type
_entity.pdbx_description
1 polymer ?
#
loop_
_entity_poly.entity_id
_entity_poly.type
_entity_poly.pdbx_seq_one_letter_code
_entity_poly.pdbx_strand_id
1 'polypeptide(L)'
;GVLGILFLIPFRKYFVSDMHGKYPFPEATATTQVLVSGEKGGSQAKPLLMAGMIGGLYDFIVATFGWWNENFTTRVCGAGEMLAEKAKLVFKVNTGAAVLGLGYIVGLKYASIICAGSLAVWWIIIPGMSAIWGDSVLNAWNPEITSTVGMMSPEEIFKYYAKSIGIGGIAMAGVIGIIRSWGIIKSAVGLAAKEMGGKGNVEKNIMRTQRDLSMKIIAIGSIITLILIVLFFYFDIMQGNIVHTLVAIALVAGISFLFTTVAANAIAIVGTNPVSGMTLMTLILASVVMVAVGLKGPSGMVAALVMGGVVCTA
;
A
#
# COMPACT_ATOMS: atom_id res chain seq x y z
N GLY A 1 -10.96 8.05 -5.28
CA GLY A 1 -11.26 6.87 -6.09
C GLY A 1 -11.22 7.13 -7.58
N VAL A 2 -12.03 8.05 -8.11
CA VAL A 2 -12.09 8.32 -9.57
C VAL A 2 -10.74 8.74 -10.13
N LEU A 3 -10.02 9.64 -9.45
CA LEU A 3 -8.71 10.12 -9.88
C LEU A 3 -7.69 8.98 -9.98
N GLY A 4 -7.65 8.08 -9.00
CA GLY A 4 -6.74 6.93 -9.00
C GLY A 4 -7.04 5.95 -10.13
N ILE A 5 -8.32 5.66 -10.39
CA ILE A 5 -8.71 4.83 -11.54
C ILE A 5 -8.22 5.46 -12.84
N LEU A 6 -8.46 6.76 -13.04
CA LEU A 6 -8.05 7.47 -14.25
C LEU A 6 -6.52 7.50 -14.42
N PHE A 7 -5.78 7.61 -13.34
CA PHE A 7 -4.31 7.56 -13.36
C PHE A 7 -3.78 6.15 -13.64
N LEU A 8 -4.51 5.10 -13.26
CA LEU A 8 -4.08 3.72 -13.45
C LEU A 8 -4.35 3.18 -14.86
N ILE A 9 -5.43 3.61 -15.51
CA ILE A 9 -5.84 3.08 -16.84
C ILE A 9 -4.69 3.10 -17.87
N PRO A 10 -3.87 4.16 -18.01
CA PRO A 10 -2.73 4.17 -18.93
C PRO A 10 -1.71 3.07 -18.69
N PHE A 11 -1.59 2.60 -17.43
CA PHE A 11 -0.66 1.54 -17.04
C PHE A 11 -1.27 0.13 -17.09
N ARG A 12 -2.59 0.02 -17.32
CA ARG A 12 -3.30 -1.26 -17.33
C ARG A 12 -2.66 -2.26 -18.29
N LYS A 13 -2.35 -1.84 -19.52
CA LYS A 13 -1.71 -2.70 -20.53
C LYS A 13 -0.39 -3.28 -20.01
N TYR A 14 0.42 -2.45 -19.36
CA TYR A 14 1.69 -2.89 -18.78
C TYR A 14 1.48 -3.99 -17.73
N PHE A 15 0.60 -3.78 -16.75
CA PHE A 15 0.39 -4.74 -15.67
C PHE A 15 -0.29 -6.02 -16.15
N VAL A 16 -1.28 -5.92 -17.01
CA VAL A 16 -2.14 -7.05 -17.42
C VAL A 16 -1.57 -7.83 -18.60
N SER A 17 -0.93 -7.15 -19.56
CA SER A 17 -0.42 -7.75 -20.80
C SER A 17 1.10 -7.94 -20.77
N ASP A 18 1.88 -6.87 -20.63
CA ASP A 18 3.34 -6.92 -20.79
C ASP A 18 4.02 -7.67 -19.64
N MET A 19 3.45 -7.61 -18.44
CA MET A 19 3.91 -8.31 -17.24
C MET A 19 3.12 -9.59 -16.92
N HIS A 20 2.33 -10.07 -17.88
CA HIS A 20 1.59 -11.33 -17.71
C HIS A 20 2.51 -12.49 -17.35
N GLY A 21 2.14 -13.24 -16.31
CA GLY A 21 2.94 -14.39 -15.81
C GLY A 21 4.19 -14.02 -15.00
N LYS A 22 4.55 -12.73 -14.88
CA LYS A 22 5.69 -12.28 -14.06
C LYS A 22 5.28 -11.93 -12.63
N TYR A 23 4.07 -11.44 -12.45
CA TYR A 23 3.48 -11.13 -11.15
C TYR A 23 2.45 -12.18 -10.74
N PRO A 24 2.38 -12.55 -9.46
CA PRO A 24 1.47 -13.58 -8.98
C PRO A 24 0.00 -13.16 -8.98
N PHE A 25 -0.33 -11.85 -8.81
CA PHE A 25 -1.67 -11.33 -8.65
C PHE A 25 -2.55 -12.20 -7.75
N PRO A 26 -2.19 -12.40 -6.47
CA PRO A 26 -2.74 -13.49 -5.66
C PRO A 26 -4.26 -13.44 -5.51
N GLU A 27 -4.83 -12.27 -5.22
CA GLU A 27 -6.28 -12.12 -5.08
C GLU A 27 -7.02 -12.30 -6.41
N ALA A 28 -6.51 -11.72 -7.50
CA ALA A 28 -7.12 -11.85 -8.82
C ALA A 28 -7.02 -13.31 -9.33
N THR A 29 -5.90 -13.98 -9.06
CA THR A 29 -5.71 -15.40 -9.40
C THR A 29 -6.70 -16.27 -8.63
N ALA A 30 -6.84 -16.08 -7.32
CA ALA A 30 -7.80 -16.80 -6.50
C ALA A 30 -9.24 -16.58 -6.99
N THR A 31 -9.63 -15.33 -7.21
CA THR A 31 -10.99 -14.99 -7.68
C THR A 31 -11.26 -15.61 -9.06
N THR A 32 -10.30 -15.56 -9.98
CA THR A 32 -10.42 -16.18 -11.30
C THR A 32 -10.60 -17.69 -11.20
N GLN A 33 -9.85 -18.35 -10.32
CA GLN A 33 -10.00 -19.81 -10.10
C GLN A 33 -11.37 -20.16 -9.54
N VAL A 34 -11.92 -19.34 -8.63
CA VAL A 34 -13.30 -19.51 -8.13
C VAL A 34 -14.31 -19.42 -9.27
N LEU A 35 -14.20 -18.42 -10.13
CA LEU A 35 -15.09 -18.24 -11.28
C LEU A 35 -15.00 -19.41 -12.26
N VAL A 36 -13.79 -19.81 -12.65
CA VAL A 36 -13.57 -20.92 -13.57
C VAL A 36 -14.07 -22.25 -13.00
N SER A 37 -13.84 -22.48 -11.71
CA SER A 37 -14.34 -23.69 -11.03
C SER A 37 -15.86 -23.68 -10.93
N GLY A 38 -16.49 -22.53 -10.75
CA GLY A 38 -17.95 -22.38 -10.75
C GLY A 38 -18.55 -22.62 -12.13
N GLU A 39 -17.94 -22.11 -13.19
CA GLU A 39 -18.39 -22.31 -14.57
C GLU A 39 -18.29 -23.78 -15.01
N LYS A 40 -17.17 -24.44 -14.71
CA LYS A 40 -16.96 -25.85 -15.05
C LYS A 40 -17.77 -26.81 -14.19
N GLY A 41 -18.12 -26.40 -12.96
CA GLY A 41 -18.95 -27.16 -12.02
C GLY A 41 -18.34 -28.54 -11.63
N GLY A 42 -19.20 -29.37 -11.02
CA GLY A 42 -18.91 -30.78 -10.77
C GLY A 42 -17.64 -31.04 -9.95
N SER A 43 -16.71 -31.80 -10.51
CA SER A 43 -15.50 -32.27 -9.81
C SER A 43 -14.53 -31.15 -9.42
N GLN A 44 -14.54 -30.00 -10.10
CA GLN A 44 -13.66 -28.88 -9.79
C GLN A 44 -14.21 -27.96 -8.69
N ALA A 45 -15.53 -27.85 -8.55
CA ALA A 45 -16.16 -27.08 -7.48
C ALA A 45 -16.02 -27.76 -6.11
N LYS A 46 -15.97 -29.10 -6.06
CA LYS A 46 -15.90 -29.87 -4.80
C LYS A 46 -14.65 -29.54 -3.96
N PRO A 47 -13.42 -29.55 -4.48
CA PRO A 47 -12.23 -29.16 -3.71
C PRO A 47 -12.32 -27.72 -3.18
N LEU A 48 -12.86 -26.78 -3.99
CA LEU A 48 -13.04 -25.40 -3.60
C LEU A 48 -13.98 -25.25 -2.39
N LEU A 49 -15.16 -25.92 -2.45
CA LEU A 49 -16.11 -25.92 -1.36
C LEU A 49 -15.54 -26.58 -0.10
N MET A 50 -14.82 -27.71 -0.24
CA MET A 50 -14.17 -28.36 0.90
C MET A 50 -13.11 -27.47 1.53
N ALA A 51 -12.25 -26.85 0.73
CA ALA A 51 -11.22 -25.94 1.24
C ALA A 51 -11.84 -24.72 1.93
N GLY A 52 -12.90 -24.15 1.37
CA GLY A 52 -13.65 -23.05 1.97
C GLY A 52 -14.31 -23.45 3.30
N MET A 53 -14.90 -24.64 3.38
CA MET A 53 -15.49 -25.16 4.61
C MET A 53 -14.42 -25.42 5.69
N ILE A 54 -13.31 -26.06 5.33
CA ILE A 54 -12.23 -26.35 6.29
C ILE A 54 -11.59 -25.07 6.80
N GLY A 55 -11.20 -24.15 5.89
CA GLY A 55 -10.61 -22.87 6.27
C GLY A 55 -11.56 -21.98 7.06
N GLY A 56 -12.81 -21.88 6.60
CA GLY A 56 -13.84 -21.11 7.30
C GLY A 56 -14.19 -21.67 8.67
N LEU A 57 -14.27 -23.00 8.82
CA LEU A 57 -14.49 -23.65 10.11
C LEU A 57 -13.30 -23.44 11.05
N TYR A 58 -12.07 -23.53 10.53
CA TYR A 58 -10.86 -23.26 11.30
C TYR A 58 -10.87 -21.81 11.85
N ASP A 59 -11.03 -20.80 10.98
CA ASP A 59 -11.04 -19.40 11.40
C ASP A 59 -12.24 -19.08 12.29
N PHE A 60 -13.41 -19.71 12.05
CA PHE A 60 -14.57 -19.57 12.92
C PHE A 60 -14.33 -20.10 14.33
N ILE A 61 -13.68 -21.25 14.48
CA ILE A 61 -13.33 -21.82 15.79
C ILE A 61 -12.36 -20.90 16.54
N VAL A 62 -11.33 -20.41 15.85
CA VAL A 62 -10.36 -19.49 16.44
C VAL A 62 -11.01 -18.19 16.88
N ALA A 63 -11.81 -17.58 16.02
CA ALA A 63 -12.45 -16.29 16.30
C ALA A 63 -13.57 -16.38 17.36
N THR A 64 -14.34 -17.46 17.37
CA THR A 64 -15.54 -17.59 18.23
C THR A 64 -15.21 -18.20 19.59
N PHE A 65 -14.43 -19.26 19.60
CA PHE A 65 -14.15 -20.02 20.84
C PHE A 65 -12.81 -19.65 21.48
N GLY A 66 -11.89 -19.02 20.71
CA GLY A 66 -10.60 -18.62 21.24
C GLY A 66 -9.76 -19.78 21.78
N TRP A 67 -9.94 -21.00 21.23
CA TRP A 67 -9.21 -22.19 21.70
C TRP A 67 -7.70 -22.03 21.58
N TRP A 68 -7.24 -21.24 20.62
CA TRP A 68 -5.86 -20.75 20.50
C TRP A 68 -5.84 -19.35 19.89
N ASN A 69 -4.74 -18.65 20.08
CA ASN A 69 -4.55 -17.33 19.51
C ASN A 69 -4.25 -17.42 18.02
N GLU A 70 -4.89 -16.56 17.23
CA GLU A 70 -4.59 -16.40 15.80
C GLU A 70 -3.10 -16.10 15.54
N ASN A 71 -2.46 -15.44 16.50
CA ASN A 71 -1.04 -15.11 16.44
C ASN A 71 -0.27 -15.99 17.43
N PHE A 72 0.48 -16.95 16.91
CA PHE A 72 1.45 -17.69 17.72
C PHE A 72 2.67 -16.80 18.00
N THR A 73 3.08 -16.73 19.25
CA THR A 73 4.24 -15.93 19.69
C THR A 73 5.12 -16.73 20.63
N THR A 74 6.43 -16.54 20.52
CA THR A 74 7.41 -17.16 21.45
C THR A 74 7.27 -16.70 22.89
N ARG A 75 6.59 -15.58 23.13
CA ARG A 75 6.32 -15.06 24.49
C ARG A 75 5.42 -15.96 25.35
N VAL A 76 4.78 -16.96 24.76
CA VAL A 76 4.00 -17.97 25.52
C VAL A 76 4.87 -18.83 26.40
N CYS A 77 6.14 -19.01 26.01
CA CYS A 77 7.11 -19.79 26.81
C CYS A 77 7.96 -18.85 27.67
N GLY A 78 8.25 -19.21 28.94
CA GLY A 78 9.06 -18.36 29.83
C GLY A 78 10.45 -18.01 29.28
N ALA A 79 11.09 -18.93 28.55
CA ALA A 79 12.36 -18.66 27.89
C ALA A 79 12.20 -17.62 26.77
N GLY A 80 11.08 -17.66 26.04
CA GLY A 80 10.77 -16.69 24.97
C GLY A 80 10.45 -15.31 25.53
N GLU A 81 9.77 -15.22 26.68
CA GLU A 81 9.54 -13.95 27.36
C GLU A 81 10.85 -13.32 27.84
N MET A 82 11.75 -14.13 28.43
CA MET A 82 13.08 -13.68 28.82
C MET A 82 13.89 -13.13 27.62
N LEU A 83 13.81 -13.79 26.48
CA LEU A 83 14.45 -13.29 25.23
C LEU A 83 13.81 -11.99 24.74
N ALA A 84 12.49 -11.86 24.85
CA ALA A 84 11.77 -10.64 24.45
C ALA A 84 12.15 -9.46 25.38
N GLU A 85 12.29 -9.67 26.67
CA GLU A 85 12.65 -8.62 27.63
C GLU A 85 14.12 -8.23 27.54
N LYS A 86 15.03 -9.21 27.58
CA LYS A 86 16.48 -8.95 27.63
C LYS A 86 17.11 -8.66 26.29
N ALA A 87 16.79 -9.46 25.26
CA ALA A 87 17.38 -9.36 23.93
C ALA A 87 16.48 -8.68 22.91
N LYS A 88 15.25 -8.31 23.28
CA LYS A 88 14.22 -7.74 22.39
C LYS A 88 13.90 -8.62 21.19
N LEU A 89 14.14 -9.93 21.30
CA LEU A 89 13.88 -10.92 20.26
C LEU A 89 12.49 -11.52 20.43
N VAL A 90 11.65 -11.34 19.42
CA VAL A 90 10.30 -11.93 19.36
C VAL A 90 10.11 -12.61 18.01
N PHE A 91 9.54 -13.82 18.05
CA PHE A 91 9.03 -14.47 16.87
C PHE A 91 7.51 -14.56 16.98
N LYS A 92 6.80 -14.06 15.96
CA LYS A 92 5.35 -14.03 15.92
C LYS A 92 4.87 -14.41 14.52
N VAL A 93 3.95 -15.37 14.45
CA VAL A 93 3.38 -15.86 13.19
C VAL A 93 1.85 -15.83 13.28
N ASN A 94 1.21 -15.29 12.25
CA ASN A 94 -0.23 -15.41 12.09
C ASN A 94 -0.55 -16.78 11.49
N THR A 95 -1.45 -17.54 12.12
CA THR A 95 -1.84 -18.90 11.76
C THR A 95 -3.18 -18.96 11.04
N GLY A 96 -3.74 -17.83 10.63
CA GLY A 96 -5.03 -17.75 9.92
C GLY A 96 -4.99 -18.50 8.59
N ALA A 97 -6.06 -19.22 8.27
CA ALA A 97 -6.16 -20.04 7.06
C ALA A 97 -6.03 -19.19 5.78
N ALA A 98 -6.60 -17.99 5.77
CA ALA A 98 -6.51 -17.06 4.65
C ALA A 98 -5.07 -16.60 4.39
N VAL A 99 -4.29 -16.30 5.45
CA VAL A 99 -2.90 -15.88 5.34
C VAL A 99 -2.02 -17.00 4.79
N LEU A 100 -2.26 -18.25 5.23
CA LEU A 100 -1.56 -19.42 4.71
C LEU A 100 -1.84 -19.61 3.21
N GLY A 101 -3.11 -19.52 2.79
CA GLY A 101 -3.51 -19.62 1.39
C GLY A 101 -2.89 -18.52 0.52
N LEU A 102 -2.89 -17.28 1.01
CA LEU A 102 -2.25 -16.15 0.34
C LEU A 102 -0.75 -16.39 0.13
N GLY A 103 -0.05 -16.87 1.16
CA GLY A 103 1.37 -17.18 1.08
C GLY A 103 1.69 -18.24 0.01
N TYR A 104 0.82 -19.24 -0.13
CA TYR A 104 0.95 -20.26 -1.17
C TYR A 104 0.80 -19.67 -2.59
N ILE A 105 -0.21 -18.81 -2.80
CA ILE A 105 -0.47 -18.17 -4.12
C ILE A 105 0.64 -17.20 -4.51
N VAL A 106 1.13 -16.40 -3.55
CA VAL A 106 2.24 -15.45 -3.74
C VAL A 106 3.52 -16.14 -4.21
N GLY A 107 3.73 -17.37 -3.75
CA GLY A 107 4.85 -18.21 -4.14
C GLY A 107 6.14 -17.93 -3.38
N LEU A 108 7.06 -18.89 -3.43
CA LEU A 108 8.28 -18.92 -2.60
C LEU A 108 9.16 -17.68 -2.77
N LYS A 109 9.29 -17.16 -4.00
CA LYS A 109 10.16 -16.01 -4.29
C LYS A 109 9.76 -14.76 -3.50
N TYR A 110 8.50 -14.38 -3.55
CA TYR A 110 8.03 -13.17 -2.85
C TYR A 110 7.79 -13.43 -1.37
N ALA A 111 7.29 -14.61 -1.01
CA ALA A 111 7.12 -15.00 0.38
C ALA A 111 8.44 -15.01 1.15
N SER A 112 9.54 -15.49 0.55
CA SER A 112 10.87 -15.46 1.19
C SER A 112 11.42 -14.03 1.37
N ILE A 113 11.15 -13.12 0.43
CA ILE A 113 11.55 -11.70 0.56
C ILE A 113 10.78 -11.05 1.72
N ILE A 114 9.47 -11.28 1.83
CA ILE A 114 8.63 -10.77 2.92
C ILE A 114 9.12 -11.33 4.26
N CYS A 115 9.38 -12.65 4.32
CA CYS A 115 9.90 -13.30 5.52
C CYS A 115 11.27 -12.72 5.93
N ALA A 116 12.19 -12.57 4.97
CA ALA A 116 13.51 -11.98 5.23
C ALA A 116 13.40 -10.53 5.75
N GLY A 117 12.51 -9.73 5.17
CA GLY A 117 12.25 -8.37 5.66
C GLY A 117 11.69 -8.36 7.09
N SER A 118 10.76 -9.26 7.41
CA SER A 118 10.22 -9.41 8.75
C SER A 118 11.29 -9.84 9.75
N LEU A 119 12.10 -10.84 9.42
CA LEU A 119 13.23 -11.29 10.27
C LEU A 119 14.26 -10.17 10.47
N ALA A 120 14.59 -9.42 9.41
CA ALA A 120 15.50 -8.28 9.54
C ALA A 120 14.98 -7.23 10.53
N VAL A 121 13.70 -6.93 10.52
CA VAL A 121 13.11 -5.96 11.46
C VAL A 121 13.10 -6.52 12.88
N TRP A 122 12.55 -7.70 13.09
CA TRP A 122 12.32 -8.24 14.44
C TRP A 122 13.58 -8.83 15.11
N TRP A 123 14.56 -9.28 14.33
CA TRP A 123 15.75 -9.93 14.86
C TRP A 123 17.04 -9.14 14.71
N ILE A 124 17.05 -8.10 13.86
CA ILE A 124 18.24 -7.26 13.66
C ILE A 124 17.95 -5.82 14.08
N ILE A 125 16.93 -5.18 13.49
CA ILE A 125 16.69 -3.75 13.71
C ILE A 125 16.24 -3.48 15.14
N ILE A 126 15.22 -4.17 15.63
CA ILE A 126 14.68 -3.94 16.98
C ILE A 126 15.70 -4.24 18.08
N PRO A 127 16.36 -5.42 18.10
CA PRO A 127 17.45 -5.66 19.06
C PRO A 127 18.62 -4.70 18.91
N GLY A 128 19.01 -4.39 17.67
CA GLY A 128 20.09 -3.45 17.37
C GLY A 128 19.80 -2.04 17.89
N MET A 129 18.58 -1.55 17.72
CA MET A 129 18.16 -0.26 18.28
C MET A 129 18.25 -0.26 19.81
N SER A 130 17.78 -1.31 20.45
CA SER A 130 17.88 -1.45 21.90
C SER A 130 19.33 -1.53 22.39
N ALA A 131 20.22 -2.20 21.65
CA ALA A 131 21.62 -2.32 21.99
C ALA A 131 22.42 -1.01 21.82
N ILE A 132 22.11 -0.23 20.78
CA ILE A 132 22.85 1.00 20.45
C ILE A 132 22.31 2.19 21.23
N TRP A 133 21.00 2.32 21.35
CA TRP A 133 20.32 3.48 21.95
C TRP A 133 19.51 3.13 23.21
N GLY A 134 19.80 2.02 23.87
CA GLY A 134 19.03 1.53 25.00
C GLY A 134 18.84 2.56 26.13
N ASP A 135 19.89 3.32 26.44
CA ASP A 135 19.86 4.35 27.47
C ASP A 135 19.34 5.73 26.99
N SER A 136 19.02 5.85 25.71
CA SER A 136 18.59 7.11 25.10
C SER A 136 17.07 7.18 24.93
N VAL A 137 16.53 8.40 25.08
CA VAL A 137 15.16 8.71 24.71
C VAL A 137 15.17 9.33 23.33
N LEU A 138 14.65 8.61 22.32
CA LEU A 138 14.58 9.07 20.94
C LEU A 138 13.21 9.68 20.68
N ASN A 139 13.02 10.92 21.07
CA ASN A 139 11.74 11.63 21.00
C ASN A 139 11.68 12.74 19.92
N ALA A 140 12.69 12.84 19.05
CA ALA A 140 12.75 13.88 18.01
C ALA A 140 11.51 13.90 17.07
N TRP A 141 10.87 12.75 16.89
CA TRP A 141 9.70 12.57 16.00
C TRP A 141 8.36 12.61 16.74
N ASN A 142 8.36 12.24 18.02
CA ASN A 142 7.17 12.21 18.86
C ASN A 142 7.54 12.59 20.30
N PRO A 143 7.21 13.83 20.74
CA PRO A 143 7.49 14.33 22.09
C PRO A 143 6.82 13.55 23.22
N GLU A 144 5.79 12.74 22.91
CA GLU A 144 5.10 11.90 23.90
C GLU A 144 5.95 10.71 24.38
N ILE A 145 7.04 10.41 23.68
CA ILE A 145 7.95 9.34 24.06
C ILE A 145 8.86 9.85 25.19
N THR A 146 8.62 9.34 26.39
CA THR A 146 9.38 9.69 27.61
C THR A 146 10.27 8.57 28.11
N SER A 147 10.02 7.32 27.66
CA SER A 147 10.80 6.15 28.07
C SER A 147 12.03 5.94 27.19
N THR A 148 13.09 5.37 27.77
CA THR A 148 14.29 4.97 27.03
C THR A 148 13.99 3.76 26.14
N VAL A 149 14.69 3.64 25.02
CA VAL A 149 14.49 2.53 24.05
C VAL A 149 14.68 1.16 24.71
N GLY A 150 15.60 1.05 25.67
CA GLY A 150 15.85 -0.21 26.39
C GLY A 150 14.70 -0.65 27.31
N MET A 151 13.93 0.31 27.84
CA MET A 151 12.76 0.02 28.69
C MET A 151 11.52 -0.34 27.87
N MET A 152 11.49 -0.01 26.58
CA MET A 152 10.35 -0.30 25.71
C MET A 152 10.25 -1.80 25.41
N SER A 153 9.03 -2.29 25.23
CA SER A 153 8.78 -3.62 24.68
C SER A 153 9.20 -3.66 23.18
N PRO A 154 9.51 -4.85 22.63
CA PRO A 154 9.81 -4.98 21.19
C PRO A 154 8.70 -4.43 20.30
N GLU A 155 7.45 -4.57 20.69
CA GLU A 155 6.27 -4.08 19.98
C GLU A 155 6.20 -2.55 20.00
N GLU A 156 6.59 -1.90 21.10
CA GLU A 156 6.67 -0.44 21.17
C GLU A 156 7.80 0.11 20.30
N ILE A 157 8.98 -0.53 20.32
CA ILE A 157 10.09 -0.17 19.43
C ILE A 157 9.65 -0.31 17.97
N PHE A 158 8.93 -1.37 17.63
CA PHE A 158 8.35 -1.53 16.30
C PHE A 158 7.40 -0.39 15.96
N LYS A 159 6.45 -0.08 16.85
CA LYS A 159 5.41 0.93 16.64
C LYS A 159 5.99 2.32 16.43
N TYR A 160 6.95 2.73 17.25
CA TYR A 160 7.47 4.10 17.23
C TYR A 160 8.61 4.31 16.22
N TYR A 161 9.42 3.29 15.93
CA TYR A 161 10.63 3.46 15.11
C TYR A 161 10.66 2.55 13.89
N ALA A 162 10.61 1.24 14.05
CA ALA A 162 10.83 0.29 12.96
C ALA A 162 9.76 0.39 11.86
N LYS A 163 8.51 0.66 12.24
CA LYS A 163 7.41 0.91 11.30
C LYS A 163 7.71 2.07 10.36
N SER A 164 8.30 3.16 10.88
CA SER A 164 8.66 4.34 10.09
C SER A 164 9.78 4.04 9.08
N ILE A 165 10.73 3.17 9.45
CA ILE A 165 11.77 2.69 8.52
C ILE A 165 11.14 1.91 7.36
N GLY A 166 10.19 1.01 7.68
CA GLY A 166 9.44 0.26 6.68
C GLY A 166 8.65 1.16 5.72
N ILE A 167 7.98 2.19 6.26
CA ILE A 167 7.23 3.19 5.47
C ILE A 167 8.18 3.93 4.52
N GLY A 168 9.34 4.38 5.02
CA GLY A 168 10.37 5.02 4.19
C GLY A 168 10.89 4.09 3.07
N GLY A 169 11.07 2.81 3.39
CA GLY A 169 11.43 1.77 2.42
C GLY A 169 10.39 1.61 1.31
N ILE A 170 9.10 1.59 1.64
CA ILE A 170 7.99 1.51 0.66
C ILE A 170 7.99 2.75 -0.23
N ALA A 171 8.14 3.94 0.35
CA ALA A 171 8.20 5.19 -0.41
C ALA A 171 9.37 5.21 -1.39
N MET A 172 10.56 4.82 -0.93
CA MET A 172 11.75 4.77 -1.78
C MET A 172 11.65 3.71 -2.87
N ALA A 173 11.11 2.53 -2.56
CA ALA A 173 10.83 1.49 -3.55
C ALA A 173 9.86 2.00 -4.62
N GLY A 174 8.86 2.80 -4.23
CA GLY A 174 7.95 3.46 -5.15
C GLY A 174 8.65 4.42 -6.10
N VAL A 175 9.50 5.29 -5.58
CA VAL A 175 10.29 6.24 -6.39
C VAL A 175 11.20 5.49 -7.37
N ILE A 176 11.92 4.46 -6.89
CA ILE A 176 12.78 3.63 -7.75
C ILE A 176 11.96 2.89 -8.80
N GLY A 177 10.76 2.39 -8.43
CA GLY A 177 9.83 1.75 -9.36
C GLY A 177 9.42 2.66 -10.50
N ILE A 178 9.10 3.92 -10.20
CA ILE A 178 8.77 4.94 -11.22
C ILE A 178 9.95 5.25 -12.11
N ILE A 179 11.14 5.43 -11.55
CA ILE A 179 12.37 5.69 -12.34
C ILE A 179 12.62 4.53 -13.31
N ARG A 180 12.49 3.28 -12.85
CA ARG A 180 12.62 2.09 -13.71
C ARG A 180 11.54 1.98 -14.77
N SER A 181 10.33 2.41 -14.46
CA SER A 181 9.18 2.40 -15.37
C SER A 181 9.09 3.65 -16.24
N TRP A 182 10.06 4.58 -16.15
CA TRP A 182 10.03 5.86 -16.86
C TRP A 182 9.86 5.72 -18.38
N GLY A 183 10.51 4.71 -18.98
CA GLY A 183 10.36 4.40 -20.40
C GLY A 183 8.93 4.04 -20.79
N ILE A 184 8.22 3.32 -19.92
CA ILE A 184 6.83 2.90 -20.10
C ILE A 184 5.91 4.10 -19.93
N ILE A 185 6.14 4.91 -18.91
CA ILE A 185 5.42 6.16 -18.65
C ILE A 185 5.53 7.08 -19.86
N LYS A 186 6.76 7.28 -20.37
CA LYS A 186 7.01 8.11 -21.55
C LYS A 186 6.30 7.57 -22.80
N SER A 187 6.28 6.26 -23.02
CA SER A 187 5.57 5.67 -24.15
C SER A 187 4.06 5.77 -24.01
N ALA A 188 3.51 5.56 -22.80
CA ALA A 188 2.08 5.72 -22.53
C ALA A 188 1.62 7.18 -22.74
N VAL A 189 2.37 8.16 -22.21
CA VAL A 189 2.09 9.59 -22.42
C VAL A 189 2.25 9.97 -23.90
N GLY A 190 3.26 9.41 -24.58
CA GLY A 190 3.48 9.63 -26.02
C GLY A 190 2.34 9.08 -26.88
N LEU A 191 1.80 7.92 -26.56
CA LEU A 191 0.60 7.34 -27.19
C LEU A 191 -0.64 8.21 -26.93
N ALA A 192 -0.82 8.64 -25.68
CA ALA A 192 -1.90 9.55 -25.30
C ALA A 192 -1.87 10.85 -26.11
N ALA A 193 -0.70 11.46 -26.25
CA ALA A 193 -0.52 12.69 -27.03
C ALA A 193 -0.80 12.47 -28.53
N LYS A 194 -0.41 11.33 -29.10
CA LYS A 194 -0.72 10.96 -30.49
C LYS A 194 -2.21 10.72 -30.71
N GLU A 195 -2.90 10.05 -29.80
CA GLU A 195 -4.34 9.85 -29.89
C GLU A 195 -5.12 11.15 -29.74
N MET A 196 -4.68 12.06 -28.85
CA MET A 196 -5.28 13.39 -28.72
C MET A 196 -5.07 14.24 -29.97
N GLY A 197 -3.91 14.11 -30.65
CA GLY A 197 -3.57 14.80 -31.88
C GLY A 197 -4.23 14.25 -33.15
N GLY A 198 -5.12 13.26 -33.04
CA GLY A 198 -5.84 12.69 -34.18
C GLY A 198 -5.01 11.85 -35.16
N LYS A 199 -3.74 11.56 -34.85
CA LYS A 199 -2.80 10.77 -35.65
C LYS A 199 -2.67 9.31 -35.22
N GLY A 200 -3.50 8.85 -34.28
CA GLY A 200 -3.50 7.46 -33.82
C GLY A 200 -4.34 6.59 -34.74
N ASN A 201 -3.71 5.69 -35.50
CA ASN A 201 -4.40 4.53 -36.05
C ASN A 201 -4.90 3.69 -34.90
N VAL A 202 -6.19 3.74 -34.58
CA VAL A 202 -6.82 2.78 -33.67
C VAL A 202 -6.69 1.43 -34.37
N GLU A 203 -5.87 0.54 -33.80
CA GLU A 203 -5.80 -0.85 -34.25
C GLU A 203 -7.23 -1.43 -34.24
N LYS A 204 -7.78 -1.65 -35.42
CA LYS A 204 -9.18 -2.07 -35.65
C LYS A 204 -9.50 -3.49 -35.11
N ASN A 205 -8.51 -4.26 -34.63
CA ASN A 205 -8.65 -5.67 -34.26
C ASN A 205 -8.35 -5.97 -32.80
N ILE A 206 -8.56 -5.03 -31.87
CA ILE A 206 -8.41 -5.33 -30.44
C ILE A 206 -9.69 -6.02 -29.95
N MET A 207 -9.54 -7.17 -29.25
CA MET A 207 -10.66 -7.85 -28.60
C MET A 207 -11.37 -6.90 -27.65
N ARG A 208 -12.70 -7.00 -27.57
CA ARG A 208 -13.54 -6.14 -26.71
C ARG A 208 -13.04 -6.07 -25.26
N THR A 209 -12.54 -7.19 -24.71
CA THR A 209 -12.02 -7.31 -23.36
C THR A 209 -10.68 -6.59 -23.12
N GLN A 210 -9.96 -6.26 -24.19
CA GLN A 210 -8.68 -5.56 -24.15
C GLN A 210 -8.80 -4.07 -24.52
N ARG A 211 -10.02 -3.62 -24.81
CA ARG A 211 -10.28 -2.23 -25.20
C ARG A 211 -10.43 -1.35 -23.96
N ASP A 212 -9.50 -0.44 -23.76
CA ASP A 212 -9.53 0.56 -22.69
C ASP A 212 -10.35 1.81 -23.10
N LEU A 213 -10.63 2.65 -22.10
CA LEU A 213 -11.22 3.97 -22.35
C LEU A 213 -10.29 4.80 -23.24
N SER A 214 -10.85 5.61 -24.13
CA SER A 214 -10.05 6.50 -24.96
C SER A 214 -9.29 7.50 -24.09
N MET A 215 -8.05 7.82 -24.48
CA MET A 215 -7.21 8.78 -23.72
C MET A 215 -7.84 10.17 -23.62
N LYS A 216 -8.74 10.54 -24.58
CA LYS A 216 -9.51 11.77 -24.48
C LYS A 216 -10.47 11.77 -23.29
N ILE A 217 -11.19 10.68 -23.06
CA ILE A 217 -12.11 10.52 -21.93
C ILE A 217 -11.33 10.54 -20.62
N ILE A 218 -10.20 9.86 -20.56
CA ILE A 218 -9.32 9.84 -19.37
C ILE A 218 -8.81 11.25 -19.06
N ALA A 219 -8.32 11.97 -20.05
CA ALA A 219 -7.83 13.34 -19.86
C ALA A 219 -8.94 14.30 -19.40
N ILE A 220 -10.10 14.27 -20.05
CA ILE A 220 -11.25 15.11 -19.68
C ILE A 220 -11.72 14.76 -18.26
N GLY A 221 -11.87 13.47 -17.96
CA GLY A 221 -12.28 12.99 -16.62
C GLY A 221 -11.30 13.41 -15.54
N SER A 222 -9.99 13.30 -15.79
CA SER A 222 -8.94 13.73 -14.85
C SER A 222 -8.99 15.26 -14.63
N ILE A 223 -9.16 16.05 -15.66
CA ILE A 223 -9.29 17.52 -15.56
C ILE A 223 -10.53 17.89 -14.76
N ILE A 224 -11.69 17.28 -15.06
CA ILE A 224 -12.93 17.55 -14.33
C ILE A 224 -12.77 17.19 -12.85
N THR A 225 -12.21 16.01 -12.55
CA THR A 225 -11.99 15.58 -11.17
C THR A 225 -11.02 16.52 -10.43
N LEU A 226 -9.94 16.95 -11.08
CA LEU A 226 -9.01 17.92 -10.51
C LEU A 226 -9.69 19.28 -10.27
N ILE A 227 -10.52 19.77 -11.19
CA ILE A 227 -11.26 21.01 -10.99
C ILE A 227 -12.20 20.91 -9.79
N LEU A 228 -12.91 19.79 -9.63
CA LEU A 228 -13.78 19.59 -8.47
C LEU A 228 -12.97 19.57 -7.15
N ILE A 229 -11.80 18.94 -7.13
CA ILE A 229 -10.89 18.96 -5.98
C ILE A 229 -10.38 20.38 -5.72
N VAL A 230 -10.02 21.14 -6.76
CA VAL A 230 -9.62 22.56 -6.65
C VAL A 230 -10.71 23.39 -6.00
N LEU A 231 -11.94 23.29 -6.47
CA LEU A 231 -13.09 24.02 -5.94
C LEU A 231 -13.31 23.68 -4.46
N PHE A 232 -13.28 22.39 -4.12
CA PHE A 232 -13.42 21.93 -2.74
C PHE A 232 -12.31 22.50 -1.84
N PHE A 233 -11.04 22.39 -2.25
CA PHE A 233 -9.93 22.94 -1.47
C PHE A 233 -9.98 24.44 -1.34
N TYR A 234 -10.35 25.16 -2.41
CA TYR A 234 -10.39 26.61 -2.43
C TYR A 234 -11.47 27.19 -1.50
N PHE A 235 -12.70 26.64 -1.57
CA PHE A 235 -13.83 27.16 -0.81
C PHE A 235 -13.86 26.64 0.63
N ASP A 236 -13.68 25.33 0.83
CA ASP A 236 -13.90 24.72 2.15
C ASP A 236 -12.64 24.68 3.02
N ILE A 237 -11.46 24.40 2.43
CA ILE A 237 -10.26 24.12 3.20
C ILE A 237 -9.34 25.34 3.31
N MET A 238 -9.08 26.03 2.20
CA MET A 238 -8.09 27.11 2.13
C MET A 238 -8.71 28.52 2.25
N GLN A 239 -10.02 28.63 2.47
CA GLN A 239 -10.73 29.86 2.69
C GLN A 239 -10.39 30.97 1.68
N GLY A 240 -10.26 30.61 0.40
CA GLY A 240 -10.00 31.54 -0.71
C GLY A 240 -8.52 31.85 -0.97
N ASN A 241 -7.57 31.21 -0.30
CA ASN A 241 -6.15 31.43 -0.58
C ASN A 241 -5.67 30.62 -1.78
N ILE A 242 -5.46 31.29 -2.91
CA ILE A 242 -5.06 30.68 -4.19
C ILE A 242 -3.71 29.97 -4.09
N VAL A 243 -2.72 30.56 -3.39
CA VAL A 243 -1.37 29.99 -3.31
C VAL A 243 -1.40 28.65 -2.57
N HIS A 244 -2.05 28.62 -1.40
CA HIS A 244 -2.20 27.38 -0.61
C HIS A 244 -2.97 26.31 -1.40
N THR A 245 -4.02 26.71 -2.13
CA THR A 245 -4.80 25.81 -2.97
C THR A 245 -3.97 25.21 -4.09
N LEU A 246 -3.19 26.00 -4.82
CA LEU A 246 -2.31 25.51 -5.90
C LEU A 246 -1.26 24.53 -5.40
N VAL A 247 -0.62 24.84 -4.28
CA VAL A 247 0.35 23.94 -3.65
C VAL A 247 -0.30 22.63 -3.21
N ALA A 248 -1.46 22.71 -2.54
CA ALA A 248 -2.18 21.53 -2.10
C ALA A 248 -2.57 20.62 -3.28
N ILE A 249 -3.05 21.18 -4.39
CA ILE A 249 -3.45 20.42 -5.57
C ILE A 249 -2.25 19.80 -6.29
N ALA A 250 -1.16 20.55 -6.43
CA ALA A 250 0.07 20.04 -7.00
C ALA A 250 0.58 18.83 -6.19
N LEU A 251 0.55 18.91 -4.85
CA LEU A 251 0.89 17.80 -3.97
C LEU A 251 -0.07 16.62 -4.14
N VAL A 252 -1.37 16.86 -4.03
CA VAL A 252 -2.38 15.80 -4.14
C VAL A 252 -2.28 15.10 -5.49
N ALA A 253 -2.23 15.83 -6.60
CA ALA A 253 -2.12 15.24 -7.93
C ALA A 253 -0.81 14.45 -8.12
N GLY A 254 0.32 15.04 -7.71
CA GLY A 254 1.63 14.39 -7.81
C GLY A 254 1.73 13.13 -6.95
N ILE A 255 1.35 13.23 -5.68
CA ILE A 255 1.42 12.09 -4.74
C ILE A 255 0.41 11.01 -5.13
N SER A 256 -0.82 11.36 -5.53
CA SER A 256 -1.81 10.38 -6.00
C SER A 256 -1.33 9.62 -7.22
N PHE A 257 -0.73 10.30 -8.20
CA PHE A 257 -0.16 9.65 -9.38
C PHE A 257 0.96 8.66 -9.01
N LEU A 258 1.89 9.10 -8.16
CA LEU A 258 3.00 8.29 -7.68
C LEU A 258 2.48 7.07 -6.92
N PHE A 259 1.60 7.28 -5.96
CA PHE A 259 1.13 6.20 -5.08
C PHE A 259 0.18 5.24 -5.78
N THR A 260 -0.62 5.68 -6.73
CA THR A 260 -1.44 4.78 -7.57
C THR A 260 -0.57 3.77 -8.31
N THR A 261 0.56 4.22 -8.87
CA THR A 261 1.50 3.32 -9.56
C THR A 261 2.20 2.36 -8.59
N VAL A 262 2.61 2.85 -7.42
CA VAL A 262 3.23 2.03 -6.36
C VAL A 262 2.25 1.01 -5.81
N ALA A 263 1.00 1.43 -5.55
CA ALA A 263 -0.07 0.55 -5.08
C ALA A 263 -0.35 -0.56 -6.08
N ALA A 264 -0.43 -0.23 -7.37
CA ALA A 264 -0.62 -1.22 -8.43
C ALA A 264 0.48 -2.28 -8.45
N ASN A 265 1.75 -1.88 -8.28
CA ASN A 265 2.86 -2.82 -8.14
C ASN A 265 2.76 -3.69 -6.88
N ALA A 266 2.43 -3.09 -5.75
CA ALA A 266 2.27 -3.82 -4.49
C ALA A 266 1.13 -4.84 -4.58
N ILE A 267 -0.02 -4.45 -5.11
CA ILE A 267 -1.18 -5.33 -5.32
C ILE A 267 -0.83 -6.47 -6.28
N ALA A 268 -0.09 -6.19 -7.36
CA ALA A 268 0.35 -7.21 -8.30
C ALA A 268 1.24 -8.28 -7.66
N ILE A 269 2.02 -7.94 -6.64
CA ILE A 269 2.96 -8.85 -5.98
C ILE A 269 2.34 -9.50 -4.73
N VAL A 270 1.74 -8.71 -3.84
CA VAL A 270 1.30 -9.14 -2.50
C VAL A 270 -0.21 -9.35 -2.42
N GLY A 271 -0.98 -8.71 -3.32
CA GLY A 271 -2.45 -8.72 -3.31
C GLY A 271 -3.06 -7.60 -2.46
N THR A 272 -2.31 -7.00 -1.55
CA THR A 272 -2.82 -5.95 -0.66
C THR A 272 -2.20 -4.59 -0.96
N ASN A 273 -2.99 -3.54 -0.74
CA ASN A 273 -2.53 -2.16 -0.89
C ASN A 273 -1.88 -1.67 0.42
N PRO A 274 -0.63 -1.15 0.40
CA PRO A 274 0.04 -0.59 1.58
C PRO A 274 -0.49 0.80 1.98
N VAL A 275 -1.83 0.95 2.08
CA VAL A 275 -2.53 2.23 2.31
C VAL A 275 -2.00 2.96 3.54
N SER A 276 -1.80 2.26 4.66
CA SER A 276 -1.37 2.89 5.92
C SER A 276 -0.02 3.59 5.80
N GLY A 277 0.94 2.97 5.07
CA GLY A 277 2.26 3.56 4.83
C GLY A 277 2.19 4.77 3.91
N MET A 278 1.45 4.67 2.81
CA MET A 278 1.27 5.75 1.84
C MET A 278 0.52 6.95 2.43
N THR A 279 -0.51 6.70 3.23
CA THR A 279 -1.25 7.77 3.92
C THR A 279 -0.36 8.52 4.90
N LEU A 280 0.44 7.83 5.72
CA LEU A 280 1.38 8.46 6.63
C LEU A 280 2.41 9.32 5.90
N MET A 281 3.00 8.80 4.81
CA MET A 281 3.92 9.59 3.98
C MET A 281 3.26 10.83 3.40
N THR A 282 2.02 10.71 2.93
CA THR A 282 1.27 11.86 2.41
C THR A 282 1.04 12.90 3.50
N LEU A 283 0.63 12.48 4.70
CA LEU A 283 0.42 13.37 5.84
C LEU A 283 1.71 14.10 6.23
N ILE A 284 2.84 13.40 6.29
CA ILE A 284 4.14 14.00 6.60
C ILE A 284 4.53 15.03 5.53
N LEU A 285 4.50 14.64 4.25
CA LEU A 285 4.85 15.53 3.14
C LEU A 285 3.92 16.74 3.06
N ALA A 286 2.61 16.51 3.18
CA ALA A 286 1.62 17.57 3.18
C ALA A 286 1.86 18.54 4.33
N SER A 287 2.08 18.04 5.55
CA SER A 287 2.34 18.89 6.72
C SER A 287 3.61 19.72 6.56
N VAL A 288 4.72 19.11 6.14
CA VAL A 288 6.00 19.80 5.93
C VAL A 288 5.87 20.91 4.89
N VAL A 289 5.25 20.61 3.74
CA VAL A 289 5.11 21.58 2.65
C VAL A 289 4.13 22.69 3.03
N MET A 290 2.98 22.36 3.64
CA MET A 290 2.00 23.37 4.04
C MET A 290 2.56 24.31 5.10
N VAL A 291 3.33 23.81 6.06
CA VAL A 291 4.05 24.66 7.05
C VAL A 291 5.09 25.54 6.36
N ALA A 292 5.82 25.04 5.37
CA ALA A 292 6.80 25.80 4.60
C ALA A 292 6.16 26.95 3.80
N VAL A 293 4.93 26.76 3.31
CA VAL A 293 4.13 27.79 2.60
C VAL A 293 3.42 28.74 3.57
N GLY A 294 3.57 28.52 4.88
CA GLY A 294 3.03 29.42 5.92
C GLY A 294 1.66 29.02 6.49
N LEU A 295 1.08 27.91 6.08
CA LEU A 295 -0.17 27.40 6.64
C LEU A 295 0.12 26.61 7.92
N LYS A 296 -0.11 27.23 9.07
CA LYS A 296 0.19 26.69 10.41
C LYS A 296 -1.09 26.57 11.25
N GLY A 297 -1.00 25.79 12.32
CA GLY A 297 -2.09 25.64 13.29
C GLY A 297 -3.23 24.71 12.82
N PRO A 298 -4.44 24.85 13.39
CA PRO A 298 -5.55 23.93 13.13
C PRO A 298 -5.95 23.82 11.65
N SER A 299 -5.93 24.94 10.92
CA SER A 299 -6.24 24.95 9.48
C SER A 299 -5.22 24.16 8.65
N GLY A 300 -3.93 24.24 9.00
CA GLY A 300 -2.88 23.45 8.38
C GLY A 300 -3.04 21.94 8.66
N MET A 301 -3.43 21.58 9.88
CA MET A 301 -3.72 20.19 10.25
C MET A 301 -4.91 19.63 9.46
N VAL A 302 -6.01 20.36 9.38
CA VAL A 302 -7.20 19.97 8.59
C VAL A 302 -6.84 19.81 7.12
N ALA A 303 -6.08 20.77 6.56
CA ALA A 303 -5.62 20.68 5.17
C ALA A 303 -4.79 19.42 4.92
N ALA A 304 -3.81 19.13 5.77
CA ALA A 304 -2.98 17.92 5.64
C ALA A 304 -3.81 16.63 5.76
N LEU A 305 -4.75 16.56 6.70
CA LEU A 305 -5.64 15.42 6.88
C LEU A 305 -6.53 15.18 5.65
N VAL A 306 -7.12 16.24 5.11
CA VAL A 306 -7.96 16.14 3.91
C VAL A 306 -7.13 15.72 2.69
N MET A 307 -5.93 16.30 2.52
CA MET A 307 -5.00 15.88 1.46
C MET A 307 -4.64 14.39 1.59
N GLY A 308 -4.33 13.93 2.81
CA GLY A 308 -4.08 12.51 3.09
C GLY A 308 -5.30 11.63 2.76
N GLY A 309 -6.51 12.07 3.11
CA GLY A 309 -7.76 11.39 2.78
C GLY A 309 -8.01 11.28 1.29
N VAL A 310 -7.78 12.35 0.52
CA VAL A 310 -7.93 12.35 -0.94
C VAL A 310 -6.94 11.41 -1.60
N VAL A 311 -5.67 11.41 -1.18
CA VAL A 311 -4.64 10.50 -1.69
C VAL A 311 -4.92 9.05 -1.29
N CYS A 312 -5.39 8.81 -0.08
CA CYS A 312 -5.74 7.47 0.40
C CYS A 312 -6.89 6.85 -0.41
N THR A 313 -7.86 7.67 -0.85
CA THR A 313 -9.00 7.22 -1.66
C THR A 313 -8.70 7.20 -3.17
N ALA A 314 -7.61 7.79 -3.60
CA ALA A 314 -7.14 7.72 -4.98
C ALA A 314 -6.45 6.39 -5.27
#